data_4a4a10be7faa2eb8c247fb5d584e9c20
#
_entry.id   4a4a10be7faa2eb8c247fb5d584e9c20
#
_cell.length_a   1.000
_cell.length_b   1.000
_cell.length_c   1.000
_cell.angle_alpha   90.00
_cell.angle_beta   90.00
_cell.angle_gamma   90.00
#
_symmetry.space_group_name_H-M   'P 1'
#
loop_
_entity.id
_entity.type
_entity.pdbx_description
1 polymer ?
#
loop_
_entity_poly.entity_id
_entity_poly.type
_entity_poly.pdbx_seq_one_letter_code
_entity_poly.pdbx_strand_id
1 'polypeptide(L)'
;MNKEKKQVVTLDNLKEIAVMTIAVGIIAAAVYFFLIPSQTSISSVSALAIIIAHYVPLHVSTVTMILNVVLLLIGFITCGKEFGAKTVYTSILLPLYLAVFEHVFPDFESLTNSTELDVLCYILVVSFGLSILFNMNASSGGLDIVAKIMNKYLHVELGKAMSISGMCVALSSALIYDKKAVVLSVLGTYFNGIVLDHFIFGQNVKRRVCIITKYEEEVRRFILHELHSGATFYEAVGAYNMQKYREIITIVDKNEYQKLMNYVSKKDPDAFVTVYTVSDMRYRPKVKSF
;
A
#
# COMPACT_ATOMS: atom_id res chain seq x y z
N MET A 1 -19.98 -37.38 10.47
CA MET A 1 -18.67 -38.03 10.37
C MET A 1 -17.74 -37.06 9.69
N ASN A 2 -17.05 -36.30 10.52
CA ASN A 2 -16.20 -35.15 10.13
C ASN A 2 -14.91 -35.63 9.48
N LYS A 3 -14.73 -35.36 8.18
CA LYS A 3 -13.39 -35.21 7.64
C LYS A 3 -12.98 -33.76 7.89
N GLU A 4 -12.19 -33.59 8.94
CA GLU A 4 -11.44 -32.34 9.19
C GLU A 4 -10.77 -31.92 7.89
N LYS A 5 -11.14 -30.75 7.40
CA LYS A 5 -10.35 -30.03 6.41
C LYS A 5 -9.00 -29.74 7.07
N LYS A 6 -8.00 -30.61 6.91
CA LYS A 6 -6.60 -30.19 6.95
C LYS A 6 -6.52 -29.03 6.00
N GLN A 7 -6.37 -27.83 6.54
CA GLN A 7 -6.00 -26.65 5.77
C GLN A 7 -4.63 -26.95 5.18
N VAL A 8 -4.63 -27.58 4.04
CA VAL A 8 -3.47 -27.63 3.17
C VAL A 8 -3.12 -26.17 2.95
N VAL A 9 -1.90 -25.77 3.34
CA VAL A 9 -1.33 -24.46 2.99
C VAL A 9 -1.46 -24.37 1.49
N THR A 10 -2.46 -23.63 1.04
CA THR A 10 -2.72 -23.51 -0.40
C THR A 10 -1.55 -22.72 -1.01
N LEU A 11 -1.22 -23.01 -2.25
CA LEU A 11 -0.20 -22.30 -3.02
C LEU A 11 -0.37 -20.76 -2.91
N ASP A 12 -1.60 -20.30 -2.74
CA ASP A 12 -1.93 -18.89 -2.57
C ASP A 12 -1.49 -18.35 -1.20
N ASN A 13 -1.63 -19.12 -0.13
CA ASN A 13 -1.13 -18.74 1.21
C ASN A 13 0.41 -18.67 1.21
N LEU A 14 1.08 -19.57 0.49
CA LEU A 14 2.54 -19.54 0.38
C LEU A 14 3.04 -18.31 -0.40
N LYS A 15 2.34 -17.97 -1.48
CA LYS A 15 2.62 -16.73 -2.24
C LYS A 15 2.40 -15.49 -1.38
N GLU A 16 1.33 -15.49 -0.58
CA GLU A 16 1.02 -14.37 0.31
C GLU A 16 2.14 -14.16 1.35
N ILE A 17 2.57 -15.24 2.01
CA ILE A 17 3.69 -15.17 2.96
C ILE A 17 4.98 -14.71 2.26
N ALA A 18 5.30 -15.23 1.08
CA ALA A 18 6.48 -14.82 0.33
C ALA A 18 6.46 -13.32 -0.03
N VAL A 19 5.31 -12.80 -0.47
CA VAL A 19 5.17 -11.38 -0.80
C VAL A 19 5.30 -10.51 0.45
N MET A 20 4.70 -10.90 1.58
CA MET A 20 4.87 -10.20 2.87
C MET A 20 6.32 -10.20 3.32
N THR A 21 7.02 -11.34 3.19
CA THR A 21 8.44 -11.47 3.52
C THR A 21 9.30 -10.50 2.71
N ILE A 22 9.07 -10.42 1.40
CA ILE A 22 9.77 -9.47 0.51
C ILE A 22 9.44 -8.03 0.89
N ALA A 23 8.17 -7.72 1.15
CA ALA A 23 7.75 -6.37 1.53
C ALA A 23 8.41 -5.91 2.84
N VAL A 24 8.48 -6.79 3.85
CA VAL A 24 9.20 -6.48 5.10
C VAL A 24 10.69 -6.31 4.86
N GLY A 25 11.30 -7.10 3.96
CA GLY A 25 12.70 -6.92 3.56
C GLY A 25 12.96 -5.55 2.92
N ILE A 26 12.05 -5.06 2.07
CA ILE A 26 12.11 -3.72 1.48
C ILE A 26 11.99 -2.64 2.56
N ILE A 27 11.07 -2.80 3.52
CA ILE A 27 10.91 -1.87 4.64
C ILE A 27 12.16 -1.86 5.53
N ALA A 28 12.71 -3.03 5.85
CA ALA A 28 13.93 -3.15 6.63
C ALA A 28 15.13 -2.49 5.94
N ALA A 29 15.26 -2.67 4.63
CA ALA A 29 16.29 -2.00 3.83
C ALA A 29 16.11 -0.47 3.85
N ALA A 30 14.88 0.03 3.72
CA ALA A 30 14.60 1.46 3.82
C ALA A 30 14.99 2.02 5.19
N VAL A 31 14.66 1.30 6.26
CA VAL A 31 15.01 1.69 7.63
C VAL A 31 16.52 1.67 7.84
N TYR A 32 17.19 0.59 7.45
CA TYR A 32 18.61 0.40 7.72
C TYR A 32 19.49 1.36 6.91
N PHE A 33 19.27 1.44 5.60
CA PHE A 33 20.15 2.18 4.69
C PHE A 33 19.84 3.68 4.60
N PHE A 34 18.64 4.12 5.00
CA PHE A 34 18.24 5.52 4.84
C PHE A 34 17.73 6.16 6.14
N LEU A 35 16.82 5.50 6.89
CA LEU A 35 16.25 6.13 8.07
C LEU A 35 17.28 6.26 9.21
N ILE A 36 18.00 5.17 9.51
CA ILE A 36 19.00 5.16 10.60
C ILE A 36 20.08 6.22 10.36
N PRO A 37 20.73 6.32 9.17
CA PRO A 37 21.71 7.35 8.90
C PRO A 37 21.16 8.78 8.94
N SER A 38 19.89 8.99 8.54
CA SER A 38 19.27 10.32 8.53
C SER A 38 19.03 10.91 9.91
N GLN A 39 19.05 10.10 10.97
CA GLN A 39 18.75 10.50 12.35
C GLN A 39 17.43 11.28 12.51
N THR A 40 16.43 10.93 11.69
CA THR A 40 15.11 11.56 11.69
C THR A 40 14.04 10.65 12.33
N SER A 41 12.93 11.24 12.75
CA SER A 41 11.85 10.54 13.47
C SER A 41 10.60 10.35 12.61
N ILE A 42 10.77 9.96 11.36
CA ILE A 42 9.66 9.83 10.41
C ILE A 42 8.77 8.64 10.79
N SER A 43 7.54 8.89 11.22
CA SER A 43 6.51 7.89 11.54
C SER A 43 7.02 6.71 12.40
N SER A 44 7.89 6.99 13.37
CA SER A 44 8.59 5.97 14.15
C SER A 44 8.03 5.83 15.57
N VAL A 45 7.69 4.60 15.96
CA VAL A 45 7.36 4.28 17.37
C VAL A 45 8.58 4.45 18.26
N SER A 46 9.78 4.17 17.74
CA SER A 46 11.03 4.35 18.50
C SER A 46 11.27 5.81 18.89
N ALA A 47 10.89 6.76 18.03
CA ALA A 47 10.96 8.19 18.37
C ALA A 47 10.03 8.53 19.55
N LEU A 48 8.81 8.00 19.53
CA LEU A 48 7.90 8.15 20.66
C LEU A 48 8.47 7.50 21.94
N ALA A 49 9.10 6.34 21.81
CA ALA A 49 9.73 5.66 22.94
C ALA A 49 10.92 6.46 23.53
N ILE A 50 11.72 7.12 22.68
CA ILE A 50 12.80 8.00 23.14
C ILE A 50 12.23 9.17 23.95
N ILE A 51 11.15 9.78 23.47
CA ILE A 51 10.49 10.88 24.18
C ILE A 51 9.97 10.42 25.55
N ILE A 52 9.30 9.27 25.61
CA ILE A 52 8.77 8.72 26.87
C ILE A 52 9.91 8.35 27.82
N ALA A 53 10.97 7.69 27.32
CA ALA A 53 12.12 7.27 28.14
C ALA A 53 12.92 8.47 28.70
N HIS A 54 12.78 9.66 28.12
CA HIS A 54 13.37 10.88 28.67
C HIS A 54 12.72 11.29 30.01
N TYR A 55 11.43 10.99 30.18
CA TYR A 55 10.66 11.34 31.38
C TYR A 55 10.48 10.20 32.39
N VAL A 56 10.70 8.95 31.96
CA VAL A 56 10.49 7.74 32.74
C VAL A 56 11.82 6.99 32.86
N PRO A 57 12.24 6.49 34.06
CA PRO A 57 13.52 5.80 34.22
C PRO A 57 13.49 4.36 33.62
N LEU A 58 13.19 4.25 32.33
CA LEU A 58 13.18 3.00 31.58
C LEU A 58 14.08 3.10 30.35
N HIS A 59 14.69 2.00 29.94
CA HIS A 59 15.45 1.94 28.71
C HIS A 59 14.55 2.12 27.48
N VAL A 60 15.02 2.84 26.47
CA VAL A 60 14.30 3.10 25.21
C VAL A 60 13.80 1.79 24.57
N SER A 61 14.64 0.75 24.56
CA SER A 61 14.27 -0.56 24.03
C SER A 61 13.06 -1.19 24.74
N THR A 62 13.00 -1.05 26.07
CA THR A 62 11.88 -1.56 26.87
C THR A 62 10.59 -0.80 26.56
N VAL A 63 10.66 0.54 26.47
CA VAL A 63 9.50 1.36 26.10
C VAL A 63 9.02 1.06 24.69
N THR A 64 9.95 0.94 23.73
CA THR A 64 9.62 0.55 22.34
C THR A 64 8.91 -0.81 22.28
N MET A 65 9.42 -1.80 23.02
CA MET A 65 8.82 -3.13 23.06
C MET A 65 7.41 -3.09 23.67
N ILE A 66 7.22 -2.36 24.78
CA ILE A 66 5.90 -2.20 25.40
C ILE A 66 4.92 -1.54 24.43
N LEU A 67 5.33 -0.44 23.77
CA LEU A 67 4.49 0.26 22.80
C LEU A 67 4.10 -0.65 21.64
N ASN A 68 5.04 -1.38 21.06
CA ASN A 68 4.77 -2.30 19.96
C ASN A 68 3.81 -3.43 20.38
N VAL A 69 3.99 -4.03 21.56
CA VAL A 69 3.08 -5.07 22.06
C VAL A 69 1.69 -4.50 22.30
N VAL A 70 1.57 -3.33 22.91
CA VAL A 70 0.28 -2.66 23.15
C VAL A 70 -0.41 -2.35 21.82
N LEU A 71 0.30 -1.75 20.85
CA LEU A 71 -0.25 -1.46 19.54
C LEU A 71 -0.70 -2.73 18.81
N LEU A 72 0.08 -3.80 18.89
CA LEU A 72 -0.24 -5.08 18.30
C LEU A 72 -1.52 -5.69 18.91
N LEU A 73 -1.65 -5.65 20.23
CA LEU A 73 -2.86 -6.11 20.93
C LEU A 73 -4.09 -5.30 20.53
N ILE A 74 -3.95 -3.97 20.50
CA ILE A 74 -5.03 -3.08 20.06
C ILE A 74 -5.40 -3.39 18.60
N GLY A 75 -4.41 -3.53 17.71
CA GLY A 75 -4.62 -3.88 16.31
C GLY A 75 -5.32 -5.22 16.13
N PHE A 76 -4.94 -6.23 16.92
CA PHE A 76 -5.58 -7.54 16.91
C PHE A 76 -7.07 -7.48 17.28
N ILE A 77 -7.39 -6.75 18.35
CA ILE A 77 -8.77 -6.57 18.84
C ILE A 77 -9.60 -5.74 17.86
N THR A 78 -9.04 -4.65 17.35
CA THR A 78 -9.77 -3.67 16.56
C THR A 78 -9.87 -4.02 15.09
N CYS A 79 -8.80 -4.50 14.47
CA CYS A 79 -8.74 -4.80 13.03
C CYS A 79 -9.05 -6.25 12.69
N GLY A 80 -9.07 -7.15 13.70
CA GLY A 80 -9.49 -8.55 13.55
C GLY A 80 -8.31 -9.53 13.47
N LYS A 81 -8.66 -10.82 13.58
CA LYS A 81 -7.67 -11.91 13.75
C LYS A 81 -6.72 -12.07 12.55
N GLU A 82 -7.22 -11.88 11.34
CA GLU A 82 -6.40 -12.02 10.12
C GLU A 82 -5.33 -10.93 10.07
N PHE A 83 -5.71 -9.67 10.26
CA PHE A 83 -4.78 -8.54 10.34
C PHE A 83 -3.75 -8.75 11.46
N GLY A 84 -4.23 -9.12 12.65
CA GLY A 84 -3.36 -9.35 13.81
C GLY A 84 -2.33 -10.44 13.57
N ALA A 85 -2.74 -11.61 13.05
CA ALA A 85 -1.83 -12.73 12.79
C ALA A 85 -0.75 -12.38 11.75
N LYS A 86 -1.14 -11.74 10.65
CA LYS A 86 -0.19 -11.25 9.62
C LYS A 86 0.77 -10.21 10.19
N THR A 87 0.25 -9.28 11.02
CA THR A 87 1.05 -8.22 11.65
C THR A 87 2.01 -8.79 12.70
N VAL A 88 1.65 -9.81 13.47
CA VAL A 88 2.59 -10.52 14.36
C VAL A 88 3.76 -11.09 13.57
N TYR A 89 3.47 -11.76 12.45
CA TYR A 89 4.51 -12.34 11.60
C TYR A 89 5.48 -11.25 11.09
N THR A 90 4.97 -10.15 10.53
CA THR A 90 5.78 -9.06 9.97
C THR A 90 6.55 -8.29 11.03
N SER A 91 5.96 -8.10 12.23
CA SER A 91 6.60 -7.42 13.37
C SER A 91 7.78 -8.19 13.96
N ILE A 92 7.78 -9.52 13.85
CA ILE A 92 8.92 -10.36 14.25
C ILE A 92 9.98 -10.35 13.15
N LEU A 93 9.55 -10.37 11.89
CA LEU A 93 10.46 -10.48 10.76
C LEU A 93 11.28 -9.19 10.53
N LEU A 94 10.70 -8.01 10.81
CA LEU A 94 11.38 -6.73 10.62
C LEU A 94 12.67 -6.60 11.44
N PRO A 95 12.67 -6.83 12.77
CA PRO A 95 13.91 -6.82 13.56
C PRO A 95 14.92 -7.88 13.12
N LEU A 96 14.46 -9.04 12.64
CA LEU A 96 15.36 -10.08 12.14
C LEU A 96 16.12 -9.61 10.89
N TYR A 97 15.44 -8.95 9.94
CA TYR A 97 16.11 -8.36 8.79
C TYR A 97 17.09 -7.25 9.18
N LEU A 98 16.72 -6.39 10.15
CA LEU A 98 17.62 -5.35 10.63
C LEU A 98 18.88 -5.95 11.26
N ALA A 99 18.75 -7.00 12.10
CA ALA A 99 19.89 -7.70 12.68
C ALA A 99 20.80 -8.36 11.62
N VAL A 100 20.20 -8.89 10.55
CA VAL A 100 20.96 -9.41 9.40
C VAL A 100 21.74 -8.29 8.72
N PHE A 101 21.12 -7.14 8.47
CA PHE A 101 21.81 -6.00 7.84
C PHE A 101 22.90 -5.44 8.72
N GLU A 102 22.69 -5.30 10.03
CA GLU A 102 23.72 -4.90 10.99
C GLU A 102 24.94 -5.85 10.98
N HIS A 103 24.68 -7.15 10.84
CA HIS A 103 25.78 -8.13 10.79
C HIS A 103 26.52 -8.12 9.45
N VAL A 104 25.80 -7.93 8.34
CA VAL A 104 26.38 -7.96 6.98
C VAL A 104 27.07 -6.65 6.62
N PHE A 105 26.57 -5.54 7.10
CA PHE A 105 27.05 -4.19 6.84
C PHE A 105 27.36 -3.43 8.14
N PRO A 106 28.28 -3.93 8.98
CA PRO A 106 28.68 -3.23 10.19
C PRO A 106 29.25 -1.85 9.83
N ASP A 107 29.02 -0.87 10.67
CA ASP A 107 29.51 0.51 10.52
C ASP A 107 29.04 1.20 9.22
N PHE A 108 27.83 0.84 8.74
CA PHE A 108 27.26 1.46 7.57
C PHE A 108 26.88 2.93 7.87
N GLU A 109 27.49 3.82 7.11
CA GLU A 109 27.15 5.24 7.09
C GLU A 109 26.05 5.54 6.03
N SER A 110 25.83 6.80 5.66
CA SER A 110 24.85 7.16 4.65
C SER A 110 25.31 6.81 3.22
N LEU A 111 24.41 6.27 2.39
CA LEU A 111 24.65 6.07 0.95
C LEU A 111 24.77 7.39 0.18
N THR A 112 24.05 8.42 0.62
CA THR A 112 23.91 9.68 -0.12
C THR A 112 24.79 10.78 0.45
N ASN A 113 25.31 10.60 1.66
CA ASN A 113 26.02 11.63 2.44
C ASN A 113 25.19 12.92 2.62
N SER A 114 23.87 12.84 2.48
CA SER A 114 22.92 13.95 2.66
C SER A 114 21.67 13.45 3.38
N THR A 115 21.41 14.02 4.56
CA THR A 115 20.22 13.70 5.36
C THR A 115 18.93 13.88 4.59
N GLU A 116 18.84 14.92 3.77
CA GLU A 116 17.66 15.24 2.96
C GLU A 116 17.40 14.19 1.89
N LEU A 117 18.45 13.73 1.21
CA LEU A 117 18.33 12.67 0.20
C LEU A 117 18.02 11.32 0.85
N ASP A 118 18.61 11.01 2.00
CA ASP A 118 18.28 9.80 2.75
C ASP A 118 16.80 9.78 3.15
N VAL A 119 16.25 10.91 3.62
CA VAL A 119 14.83 11.06 3.92
C VAL A 119 13.95 10.83 2.68
N LEU A 120 14.30 11.39 1.53
CA LEU A 120 13.56 11.17 0.29
C LEU A 120 13.59 9.71 -0.17
N CYS A 121 14.76 9.09 -0.15
CA CYS A 121 14.91 7.67 -0.49
C CYS A 121 14.12 6.78 0.49
N TYR A 122 14.20 7.07 1.78
CA TYR A 122 13.41 6.38 2.80
C TYR A 122 11.91 6.43 2.49
N ILE A 123 11.37 7.63 2.25
CA ILE A 123 9.95 7.83 1.96
C ILE A 123 9.48 6.99 0.79
N LEU A 124 10.24 7.01 -0.32
CA LEU A 124 9.89 6.25 -1.52
C LEU A 124 9.90 4.74 -1.28
N VAL A 125 10.98 4.23 -0.70
CA VAL A 125 11.18 2.78 -0.52
C VAL A 125 10.25 2.22 0.56
N VAL A 126 10.11 2.91 1.71
CA VAL A 126 9.25 2.45 2.80
C VAL A 126 7.77 2.50 2.40
N SER A 127 7.33 3.56 1.71
CA SER A 127 5.94 3.67 1.24
C SER A 127 5.59 2.55 0.26
N PHE A 128 6.52 2.17 -0.63
CA PHE A 128 6.31 1.03 -1.52
C PHE A 128 6.14 -0.28 -0.74
N GLY A 129 7.02 -0.57 0.22
CA GLY A 129 6.89 -1.77 1.07
C GLY A 129 5.62 -1.78 1.92
N LEU A 130 5.28 -0.65 2.56
CA LEU A 130 4.06 -0.52 3.37
C LEU A 130 2.79 -0.65 2.51
N SER A 131 2.79 -0.13 1.29
CA SER A 131 1.63 -0.26 0.39
C SER A 131 1.31 -1.72 0.07
N ILE A 132 2.33 -2.57 -0.08
CA ILE A 132 2.16 -4.01 -0.27
C ILE A 132 1.54 -4.63 0.98
N LEU A 133 2.07 -4.34 2.18
CA LEU A 133 1.54 -4.89 3.43
C LEU A 133 0.09 -4.47 3.67
N PHE A 134 -0.25 -3.20 3.47
CA PHE A 134 -1.62 -2.71 3.66
C PHE A 134 -2.61 -3.34 2.68
N ASN A 135 -2.22 -3.55 1.42
CA ASN A 135 -3.04 -4.26 0.44
C ASN A 135 -3.26 -5.74 0.79
N MET A 136 -2.34 -6.33 1.56
CA MET A 136 -2.47 -7.69 2.08
C MET A 136 -3.13 -7.75 3.46
N ASN A 137 -3.69 -6.63 3.93
CA ASN A 137 -4.28 -6.50 5.25
C ASN A 137 -3.30 -6.86 6.38
N ALA A 138 -2.07 -6.37 6.28
CA ALA A 138 -1.00 -6.51 7.25
C ALA A 138 -0.37 -5.13 7.57
N SER A 139 0.49 -5.07 8.58
CA SER A 139 1.20 -3.87 9.04
C SER A 139 2.63 -4.26 9.41
N SER A 140 3.57 -3.33 9.47
CA SER A 140 4.94 -3.60 9.95
C SER A 140 5.05 -3.70 11.49
N GLY A 141 3.99 -3.34 12.21
CA GLY A 141 3.91 -3.45 13.67
C GLY A 141 4.17 -2.14 14.42
N GLY A 142 4.24 -1.02 13.71
CA GLY A 142 4.51 0.30 14.27
C GLY A 142 3.29 1.23 14.32
N LEU A 143 3.51 2.53 14.05
CA LEU A 143 2.44 3.55 13.96
C LEU A 143 1.46 3.27 12.81
N ASP A 144 1.81 2.46 11.87
CA ASP A 144 0.95 1.96 10.80
C ASP A 144 -0.26 1.15 11.33
N ILE A 145 -0.17 0.53 12.51
CA ILE A 145 -1.34 -0.03 13.20
C ILE A 145 -2.33 1.09 13.57
N VAL A 146 -1.82 2.21 14.10
CA VAL A 146 -2.67 3.36 14.44
C VAL A 146 -3.35 3.91 13.19
N ALA A 147 -2.61 4.05 12.08
CA ALA A 147 -3.17 4.47 10.81
C ALA A 147 -4.26 3.51 10.31
N LYS A 148 -4.07 2.20 10.44
CA LYS A 148 -5.08 1.20 10.08
C LYS A 148 -6.34 1.29 10.93
N ILE A 149 -6.20 1.58 12.23
CA ILE A 149 -7.33 1.82 13.14
C ILE A 149 -8.09 3.08 12.74
N MET A 150 -7.37 4.19 12.48
CA MET A 150 -7.98 5.43 12.00
C MET A 150 -8.70 5.22 10.66
N ASN A 151 -8.10 4.50 9.73
CA ASN A 151 -8.75 4.15 8.45
C ASN A 151 -10.05 3.38 8.68
N LYS A 152 -10.06 2.40 9.58
CA LYS A 152 -11.23 1.56 9.85
C LYS A 152 -12.37 2.32 10.52
N TYR A 153 -12.10 3.17 11.51
CA TYR A 153 -13.12 3.81 12.34
C TYR A 153 -13.45 5.24 11.92
N LEU A 154 -12.46 5.98 11.41
CA LEU A 154 -12.62 7.37 10.99
C LEU A 154 -12.77 7.50 9.47
N HIS A 155 -12.63 6.40 8.72
CA HIS A 155 -12.72 6.36 7.26
C HIS A 155 -11.74 7.33 6.56
N VAL A 156 -10.60 7.59 7.19
CA VAL A 156 -9.51 8.41 6.64
C VAL A 156 -8.62 7.51 5.78
N GLU A 157 -8.11 8.01 4.66
CA GLU A 157 -7.14 7.30 3.82
C GLU A 157 -5.89 6.91 4.63
N LEU A 158 -5.30 5.77 4.31
CA LEU A 158 -4.20 5.19 5.10
C LEU A 158 -2.98 6.11 5.19
N GLY A 159 -2.57 6.75 4.09
CA GLY A 159 -1.45 7.67 4.09
C GLY A 159 -1.74 8.95 4.87
N LYS A 160 -2.97 9.49 4.77
CA LYS A 160 -3.41 10.62 5.61
C LYS A 160 -3.39 10.25 7.10
N ALA A 161 -3.86 9.05 7.43
CA ALA A 161 -3.84 8.55 8.81
C ALA A 161 -2.40 8.36 9.32
N MET A 162 -1.47 7.88 8.46
CA MET A 162 -0.04 7.81 8.74
C MET A 162 0.56 9.19 8.99
N SER A 163 0.23 10.18 8.14
CA SER A 163 0.68 11.56 8.32
C SER A 163 0.19 12.14 9.64
N ILE A 164 -1.08 11.97 9.98
CA ILE A 164 -1.66 12.52 11.22
C ILE A 164 -1.00 11.89 12.46
N SER A 165 -0.94 10.55 12.52
CA SER A 165 -0.35 9.86 13.67
C SER A 165 1.15 10.12 13.79
N GLY A 166 1.88 10.10 12.68
CA GLY A 166 3.30 10.39 12.65
C GLY A 166 3.63 11.86 12.92
N MET A 167 2.75 12.80 12.53
CA MET A 167 2.93 14.23 12.81
C MET A 167 2.93 14.52 14.31
N CYS A 168 2.05 13.86 15.07
CA CYS A 168 2.04 13.99 16.53
C CYS A 168 3.40 13.58 17.11
N VAL A 169 4.00 12.49 16.62
CA VAL A 169 5.31 12.03 17.07
C VAL A 169 6.43 12.97 16.60
N ALA A 170 6.39 13.40 15.33
CA ALA A 170 7.38 14.31 14.77
C ALA A 170 7.41 15.67 15.50
N LEU A 171 6.25 16.22 15.85
CA LEU A 171 6.17 17.45 16.63
C LEU A 171 6.66 17.25 18.07
N SER A 172 6.33 16.12 18.70
CA SER A 172 6.82 15.78 20.04
C SER A 172 8.34 15.61 20.07
N SER A 173 8.97 15.26 18.96
CA SER A 173 10.43 15.14 18.87
C SER A 173 11.18 16.47 19.05
N ALA A 174 10.48 17.61 18.93
CA ALA A 174 11.03 18.94 19.23
C ALA A 174 11.51 19.11 20.69
N LEU A 175 11.08 18.22 21.58
CA LEU A 175 11.53 18.22 22.98
C LEU A 175 12.96 17.67 23.14
N ILE A 176 13.49 16.94 22.16
CA ILE A 176 14.75 16.17 22.29
C ILE A 176 15.72 16.45 21.13
N TYR A 177 15.20 16.61 19.90
CA TYR A 177 16.01 16.76 18.71
C TYR A 177 16.22 18.23 18.31
N ASP A 178 17.26 18.46 17.49
CA ASP A 178 17.56 19.78 16.93
C ASP A 178 16.47 20.23 15.92
N LYS A 179 16.41 21.54 15.66
CA LYS A 179 15.39 22.15 14.80
C LYS A 179 15.38 21.56 13.38
N LYS A 180 16.55 21.22 12.82
CA LYS A 180 16.66 20.68 11.45
C LYS A 180 16.04 19.28 11.39
N ALA A 181 16.36 18.39 12.35
CA ALA A 181 15.82 17.05 12.41
C ALA A 181 14.28 17.07 12.61
N VAL A 182 13.76 17.97 13.45
CA VAL A 182 12.32 18.14 13.63
C VAL A 182 11.62 18.57 12.36
N VAL A 183 12.13 19.58 11.65
CA VAL A 183 11.55 20.05 10.38
C VAL A 183 11.56 18.94 9.34
N LEU A 184 12.68 18.22 9.20
CA LEU A 184 12.77 17.07 8.28
C LEU A 184 11.82 15.94 8.67
N SER A 185 11.65 15.67 9.97
CA SER A 185 10.71 14.65 10.46
C SER A 185 9.26 15.01 10.15
N VAL A 186 8.88 16.27 10.35
CA VAL A 186 7.53 16.79 10.04
C VAL A 186 7.27 16.73 8.53
N LEU A 187 8.16 17.27 7.72
CA LEU A 187 8.02 17.23 6.27
C LEU A 187 8.07 15.81 5.73
N GLY A 188 9.03 15.01 6.21
CA GLY A 188 9.16 13.61 5.82
C GLY A 188 7.91 12.79 6.13
N THR A 189 7.32 12.98 7.32
CA THR A 189 6.08 12.31 7.71
C THR A 189 4.89 12.73 6.82
N TYR A 190 4.78 14.00 6.48
CA TYR A 190 3.74 14.51 5.59
C TYR A 190 3.86 13.91 4.19
N PHE A 191 5.05 13.98 3.60
CA PHE A 191 5.29 13.41 2.25
C PHE A 191 5.18 11.88 2.24
N ASN A 192 5.61 11.20 3.31
CA ASN A 192 5.45 9.75 3.42
C ASN A 192 3.99 9.32 3.27
N GLY A 193 3.05 10.02 3.89
CA GLY A 193 1.63 9.72 3.73
C GLY A 193 1.11 9.94 2.31
N ILE A 194 1.51 11.03 1.63
CA ILE A 194 1.12 11.30 0.23
C ILE A 194 1.65 10.20 -0.70
N VAL A 195 2.92 9.86 -0.56
CA VAL A 195 3.56 8.82 -1.38
C VAL A 195 2.95 7.44 -1.11
N LEU A 196 2.65 7.14 0.15
CA LEU A 196 1.99 5.90 0.54
C LEU A 196 0.61 5.76 -0.09
N ASP A 197 -0.24 6.79 -0.01
CA ASP A 197 -1.56 6.78 -0.66
C ASP A 197 -1.43 6.62 -2.18
N HIS A 198 -0.46 7.28 -2.81
CA HIS A 198 -0.20 7.11 -4.22
C HIS A 198 0.13 5.67 -4.60
N PHE A 199 0.95 4.97 -3.80
CA PHE A 199 1.27 3.56 -4.05
C PHE A 199 0.08 2.64 -3.76
N ILE A 200 -0.69 2.87 -2.69
CA ILE A 200 -1.86 2.06 -2.35
C ILE A 200 -2.92 2.16 -3.47
N PHE A 201 -3.27 3.37 -3.88
CA PHE A 201 -4.25 3.58 -4.94
C PHE A 201 -3.72 3.15 -6.31
N GLY A 202 -2.44 3.43 -6.60
CA GLY A 202 -1.81 3.09 -7.87
C GLY A 202 -1.78 1.60 -8.19
N GLN A 203 -1.78 0.72 -7.19
CA GLN A 203 -1.80 -0.73 -7.37
C GLN A 203 -3.19 -1.26 -7.73
N ASN A 204 -4.26 -0.57 -7.33
CA ASN A 204 -5.65 -1.01 -7.48
C ASN A 204 -6.44 -0.22 -8.52
N VAL A 205 -5.78 0.66 -9.28
CA VAL A 205 -6.45 1.49 -10.29
C VAL A 205 -7.06 0.61 -11.37
N LYS A 206 -8.38 0.71 -11.52
CA LYS A 206 -9.12 0.16 -12.65
C LYS A 206 -9.41 1.26 -13.67
N ARG A 207 -9.70 0.85 -14.90
CA ARG A 207 -10.06 1.76 -15.98
C ARG A 207 -11.46 1.43 -16.48
N ARG A 208 -12.34 2.41 -16.44
CA ARG A 208 -13.61 2.37 -17.15
C ARG A 208 -13.34 2.81 -18.59
N VAL A 209 -13.54 1.90 -19.50
CA VAL A 209 -13.35 2.13 -20.94
C VAL A 209 -14.73 2.17 -21.58
N CYS A 210 -15.00 3.24 -22.31
CA CYS A 210 -16.22 3.47 -23.07
C CYS A 210 -15.87 3.47 -24.54
N ILE A 211 -16.50 2.61 -25.33
CA ILE A 211 -16.13 2.36 -26.73
C ILE A 211 -17.36 2.51 -27.61
N ILE A 212 -17.28 3.36 -28.63
CA ILE A 212 -18.22 3.45 -29.73
C ILE A 212 -17.50 2.96 -30.98
N THR A 213 -17.97 1.89 -31.59
CA THR A 213 -17.34 1.22 -32.73
C THR A 213 -18.38 0.59 -33.66
N LYS A 214 -18.01 0.40 -34.91
CA LYS A 214 -18.82 -0.36 -35.89
C LYS A 214 -18.81 -1.88 -35.65
N TYR A 215 -17.83 -2.37 -34.88
CA TYR A 215 -17.60 -3.79 -34.59
C TYR A 215 -18.04 -4.16 -33.18
N GLU A 216 -19.21 -3.69 -32.73
CA GLU A 216 -19.73 -3.86 -31.37
C GLU A 216 -19.70 -5.31 -30.87
N GLU A 217 -20.20 -6.24 -31.69
CA GLU A 217 -20.33 -7.65 -31.30
C GLU A 217 -18.97 -8.34 -31.15
N GLU A 218 -18.01 -7.99 -31.98
CA GLU A 218 -16.67 -8.56 -31.94
C GLU A 218 -15.90 -8.03 -30.70
N VAL A 219 -15.99 -6.73 -30.42
CA VAL A 219 -15.41 -6.12 -29.22
C VAL A 219 -16.09 -6.69 -27.96
N ARG A 220 -17.41 -6.88 -27.97
CA ARG A 220 -18.13 -7.54 -26.88
C ARG A 220 -17.61 -8.95 -26.62
N ARG A 221 -17.46 -9.75 -27.67
CA ARG A 221 -16.94 -11.13 -27.55
C ARG A 221 -15.52 -11.13 -26.98
N PHE A 222 -14.66 -10.24 -27.45
CA PHE A 222 -13.31 -10.11 -26.93
C PHE A 222 -13.30 -9.78 -25.43
N ILE A 223 -14.13 -8.82 -24.99
CA ILE A 223 -14.24 -8.45 -23.57
C ILE A 223 -14.73 -9.63 -22.71
N LEU A 224 -15.74 -10.36 -23.18
CA LEU A 224 -16.35 -11.45 -22.40
C LEU A 224 -15.47 -12.72 -22.37
N HIS A 225 -14.91 -13.12 -23.52
CA HIS A 225 -14.24 -14.41 -23.65
C HIS A 225 -12.72 -14.35 -23.48
N GLU A 226 -12.06 -13.28 -23.93
CA GLU A 226 -10.61 -13.16 -23.82
C GLU A 226 -10.17 -12.42 -22.55
N LEU A 227 -10.91 -11.36 -22.18
CA LEU A 227 -10.61 -10.61 -20.94
C LEU A 227 -11.38 -11.15 -19.75
N HIS A 228 -12.37 -12.02 -19.98
CA HIS A 228 -13.30 -12.50 -18.93
C HIS A 228 -13.89 -11.34 -18.09
N SER A 229 -14.13 -10.19 -18.73
CA SER A 229 -14.64 -8.98 -18.12
C SER A 229 -16.11 -8.77 -18.48
N GLY A 230 -16.87 -8.13 -17.58
CA GLY A 230 -18.23 -7.71 -17.87
C GLY A 230 -18.25 -6.52 -18.83
N ALA A 231 -19.29 -6.46 -19.66
CA ALA A 231 -19.58 -5.30 -20.51
C ALA A 231 -21.04 -4.89 -20.38
N THR A 232 -21.31 -3.60 -20.46
CA THR A 232 -22.65 -3.01 -20.44
C THR A 232 -22.81 -2.14 -21.68
N PHE A 233 -23.96 -2.21 -22.32
CA PHE A 233 -24.30 -1.30 -23.41
C PHE A 233 -25.13 -0.12 -22.92
N TYR A 234 -24.78 1.07 -23.36
CA TYR A 234 -25.63 2.26 -23.27
C TYR A 234 -26.03 2.71 -24.68
N GLU A 235 -27.29 3.13 -24.82
CA GLU A 235 -27.74 3.80 -26.05
C GLU A 235 -27.34 5.26 -25.97
N ALA A 236 -26.65 5.74 -27.00
CA ALA A 236 -26.21 7.12 -27.13
C ALA A 236 -26.73 7.69 -28.46
N VAL A 237 -26.94 8.98 -28.50
CA VAL A 237 -27.30 9.70 -29.74
C VAL A 237 -26.24 10.73 -30.03
N GLY A 238 -25.65 10.65 -31.23
CA GLY A 238 -24.65 11.60 -31.68
C GLY A 238 -25.26 12.98 -31.92
N ALA A 239 -24.76 14.00 -31.20
CA ALA A 239 -25.32 15.34 -31.26
C ALA A 239 -25.19 16.01 -32.64
N TYR A 240 -24.22 15.62 -33.45
CA TYR A 240 -23.99 16.21 -34.76
C TYR A 240 -24.98 15.75 -35.83
N ASN A 241 -25.25 14.42 -35.88
CA ASN A 241 -26.04 13.80 -36.96
C ASN A 241 -27.31 13.10 -36.45
N MET A 242 -27.60 13.17 -35.12
CA MET A 242 -28.71 12.51 -34.47
C MET A 242 -28.76 10.98 -34.70
N GLN A 243 -27.64 10.36 -35.06
CA GLN A 243 -27.52 8.91 -35.21
C GLN A 243 -27.48 8.23 -33.84
N LYS A 244 -28.12 7.07 -33.78
CA LYS A 244 -28.07 6.20 -32.61
C LYS A 244 -26.81 5.32 -32.66
N TYR A 245 -26.11 5.29 -31.52
CA TYR A 245 -24.95 4.44 -31.29
C TYR A 245 -25.16 3.62 -30.05
N ARG A 246 -24.44 2.52 -29.93
CA ARG A 246 -24.32 1.79 -28.68
C ARG A 246 -22.90 1.93 -28.15
N GLU A 247 -22.79 2.47 -26.97
CA GLU A 247 -21.54 2.61 -26.24
C GLU A 247 -21.31 1.36 -25.39
N ILE A 248 -20.18 0.68 -25.63
CA ILE A 248 -19.75 -0.47 -24.82
C ILE A 248 -18.94 0.06 -23.63
N ILE A 249 -19.41 -0.22 -22.41
CA ILE A 249 -18.70 0.17 -21.19
C ILE A 249 -18.18 -1.09 -20.50
N THR A 250 -16.89 -1.09 -20.21
CA THR A 250 -16.23 -2.15 -19.43
C THR A 250 -15.30 -1.57 -18.40
N ILE A 251 -15.06 -2.29 -17.30
CA ILE A 251 -14.06 -1.94 -16.29
C ILE A 251 -13.00 -3.02 -16.26
N VAL A 252 -11.78 -2.61 -16.53
CA VAL A 252 -10.63 -3.51 -16.75
C VAL A 252 -9.44 -3.07 -15.91
N ASP A 253 -8.51 -3.98 -15.65
CA ASP A 253 -7.22 -3.65 -15.06
C ASP A 253 -6.24 -3.09 -16.11
N LYS A 254 -5.04 -2.71 -15.66
CA LYS A 254 -4.02 -2.12 -16.54
C LYS A 254 -3.59 -3.04 -17.69
N ASN A 255 -3.46 -4.33 -17.42
CA ASN A 255 -3.02 -5.32 -18.42
C ASN A 255 -4.15 -5.65 -19.39
N GLU A 256 -5.37 -5.83 -18.88
CA GLU A 256 -6.58 -6.03 -19.67
C GLU A 256 -6.85 -4.83 -20.58
N TYR A 257 -6.63 -3.61 -20.05
CA TYR A 257 -6.76 -2.37 -20.82
C TYR A 257 -5.81 -2.33 -22.02
N GLN A 258 -4.54 -2.68 -21.83
CA GLN A 258 -3.58 -2.70 -22.94
C GLN A 258 -3.99 -3.71 -24.02
N LYS A 259 -4.45 -4.90 -23.62
CA LYS A 259 -4.96 -5.92 -24.56
C LYS A 259 -6.19 -5.42 -25.32
N LEU A 260 -7.13 -4.79 -24.60
CA LEU A 260 -8.34 -4.23 -25.18
C LEU A 260 -8.03 -3.13 -26.20
N MET A 261 -7.18 -2.18 -25.84
CA MET A 261 -6.80 -1.09 -26.75
C MET A 261 -6.07 -1.57 -27.99
N ASN A 262 -5.16 -2.54 -27.84
CA ASN A 262 -4.49 -3.17 -28.97
C ASN A 262 -5.47 -3.89 -29.91
N TYR A 263 -6.48 -4.56 -29.36
CA TYR A 263 -7.51 -5.22 -30.15
C TYR A 263 -8.39 -4.22 -30.89
N VAL A 264 -8.93 -3.22 -30.17
CA VAL A 264 -9.81 -2.19 -30.75
C VAL A 264 -9.10 -1.40 -31.82
N SER A 265 -7.87 -0.92 -31.60
CA SER A 265 -7.11 -0.14 -32.59
C SER A 265 -6.78 -0.92 -33.87
N LYS A 266 -6.60 -2.25 -33.76
CA LYS A 266 -6.39 -3.12 -34.94
C LYS A 266 -7.68 -3.37 -35.71
N LYS A 267 -8.80 -3.50 -35.01
CA LYS A 267 -10.09 -3.86 -35.59
C LYS A 267 -10.83 -2.67 -36.19
N ASP A 268 -10.82 -1.56 -35.46
CA ASP A 268 -11.45 -0.30 -35.84
C ASP A 268 -10.55 0.88 -35.44
N PRO A 269 -9.66 1.32 -36.35
CA PRO A 269 -8.81 2.48 -36.08
C PRO A 269 -9.59 3.78 -35.84
N ASP A 270 -10.84 3.86 -36.32
CA ASP A 270 -11.72 5.03 -36.18
C ASP A 270 -12.63 4.94 -34.94
N ALA A 271 -12.51 3.90 -34.13
CA ALA A 271 -13.31 3.76 -32.91
C ALA A 271 -13.12 4.94 -31.98
N PHE A 272 -14.22 5.47 -31.45
CA PHE A 272 -14.18 6.50 -30.42
C PHE A 272 -14.06 5.83 -29.06
N VAL A 273 -12.97 6.12 -28.34
CA VAL A 273 -12.70 5.50 -27.04
C VAL A 273 -12.40 6.57 -26.01
N THR A 274 -13.15 6.54 -24.90
CA THR A 274 -12.87 7.37 -23.72
C THR A 274 -12.50 6.48 -22.54
N VAL A 275 -11.57 6.96 -21.73
CA VAL A 275 -11.03 6.20 -20.59
C VAL A 275 -11.06 7.05 -19.34
N TYR A 276 -11.67 6.49 -18.29
CA TYR A 276 -11.74 7.10 -16.97
C TYR A 276 -11.02 6.24 -15.94
N THR A 277 -10.36 6.88 -15.00
CA THR A 277 -9.77 6.21 -13.85
C THR A 277 -10.86 5.92 -12.82
N VAL A 278 -10.93 4.67 -12.35
CA VAL A 278 -11.83 4.23 -11.30
C VAL A 278 -11.01 3.97 -10.05
N SER A 279 -11.17 4.82 -9.05
CA SER A 279 -10.44 4.76 -7.79
C SER A 279 -10.97 3.69 -6.84
N ASP A 280 -12.27 3.37 -6.92
CA ASP A 280 -12.90 2.33 -6.10
C ASP A 280 -13.99 1.61 -6.87
N MET A 281 -14.11 0.30 -6.65
CA MET A 281 -15.11 -0.55 -7.27
C MET A 281 -15.48 -1.72 -6.36
N ARG A 282 -16.76 -1.88 -6.08
CA ARG A 282 -17.27 -3.07 -5.38
C ARG A 282 -17.87 -4.05 -6.38
N TYR A 283 -17.28 -5.22 -6.51
CA TYR A 283 -17.78 -6.30 -7.40
C TYR A 283 -17.48 -7.68 -6.83
N ARG A 284 -18.19 -8.69 -7.34
CA ARG A 284 -17.82 -10.08 -7.06
C ARG A 284 -16.60 -10.43 -7.93
N PRO A 285 -15.53 -11.00 -7.36
CA PRO A 285 -14.38 -11.44 -8.16
C PRO A 285 -14.82 -12.36 -9.29
N LYS A 286 -14.19 -12.21 -10.44
CA LYS A 286 -14.41 -13.11 -11.57
C LYS A 286 -14.07 -14.53 -11.15
N VAL A 287 -14.99 -15.46 -11.29
CA VAL A 287 -14.67 -16.88 -11.18
C VAL A 287 -13.86 -17.22 -12.41
N LYS A 288 -12.56 -17.47 -12.25
CA LYS A 288 -11.75 -18.06 -13.31
C LYS A 288 -12.29 -19.47 -13.52
N SER A 289 -13.17 -19.63 -14.51
CA SER A 289 -13.47 -20.97 -15.04
C SER A 289 -12.19 -21.46 -15.69
N PHE A 290 -11.60 -22.48 -15.11
CA PHE A 290 -10.52 -23.27 -15.68
C PHE A 290 -11.03 -24.06 -16.88
#